data_1ab8642295ae342288fa8ca6b659744b
#
_entry.id   1ab8642295ae342288fa8ca6b659744b
#
_cell.length_a   1.000
_cell.length_b   1.000
_cell.length_c   1.000
_cell.angle_alpha   90.00
_cell.angle_beta   90.00
_cell.angle_gamma   90.00
#
_symmetry.space_group_name_H-M   'P 1'
#
loop_
_entity.id
_entity.type
_entity.pdbx_description
1 polymer ?
#
loop_
_entity_poly.entity_id
_entity_poly.type
_entity_poly.pdbx_seq_one_letter_code
_entity_poly.pdbx_strand_id
1 'polypeptide(L)'
;LVEFRQRFVFGGQEGVDHRQHEQGEQGADGQTRHDHDADAEALHVRMADDAVHIGPSAARESYLVGEKIIDIARVTGAEAIHPGYGFLSENAEFAARVISAGLVWVGPNPASITAMGLKDAAKQLMQQAGVPVTPGYMGSNQDAGFLAIQADGIGYPVLIKAVAGGGGK
;
A
#
# COMPACT_ATOMS: atom_id res chain seq x y z
N LEU A 1 33.95 -13.37 -3.82
CA LEU A 1 33.04 -12.20 -3.83
C LEU A 1 31.78 -12.66 -4.54
N VAL A 2 30.70 -12.88 -3.81
CA VAL A 2 29.38 -13.16 -4.37
C VAL A 2 28.70 -11.79 -4.47
N GLU A 3 28.60 -11.25 -5.67
CA GLU A 3 27.91 -10.02 -5.96
C GLU A 3 26.40 -10.35 -6.01
N PHE A 4 25.68 -10.05 -4.94
CA PHE A 4 24.21 -10.10 -4.92
C PHE A 4 23.68 -8.88 -5.64
N ARG A 5 23.37 -9.00 -6.93
CA ARG A 5 22.54 -8.00 -7.63
C ARG A 5 21.09 -8.27 -7.26
N GLN A 6 20.60 -7.61 -6.24
CA GLN A 6 19.18 -7.64 -5.91
C GLN A 6 18.43 -6.69 -6.87
N ARG A 7 17.60 -7.25 -7.73
CA ARG A 7 16.66 -6.45 -8.55
C ARG A 7 15.34 -6.32 -7.82
N PHE A 8 14.91 -5.09 -7.60
CA PHE A 8 13.66 -4.75 -6.94
C PHE A 8 12.64 -4.25 -7.97
N VAL A 9 11.37 -4.58 -7.73
CA VAL A 9 10.25 -4.04 -8.47
C VAL A 9 9.46 -3.11 -7.54
N PHE A 10 9.25 -1.87 -7.97
CA PHE A 10 8.47 -0.88 -7.23
C PHE A 10 7.12 -0.63 -7.91
N GLY A 11 6.03 -0.66 -7.12
CA GLY A 11 4.72 -0.24 -7.58
C GLY A 11 4.67 1.29 -7.74
N GLY A 12 4.30 1.77 -8.93
CA GLY A 12 4.09 3.19 -9.17
C GLY A 12 2.78 3.68 -8.56
N GLN A 13 2.77 4.89 -8.02
CA GLN A 13 1.55 5.57 -7.58
C GLN A 13 1.39 6.88 -8.33
N GLU A 14 0.18 7.10 -8.87
CA GLU A 14 -0.21 8.39 -9.43
C GLU A 14 -0.58 9.41 -8.36
N GLY A 15 -0.32 10.67 -8.68
CA GLY A 15 -1.11 11.79 -8.19
C GLY A 15 -0.74 12.36 -6.84
N VAL A 16 0.55 12.53 -6.55
CA VAL A 16 0.98 13.53 -5.57
C VAL A 16 1.51 14.74 -6.33
N ASP A 17 0.96 15.90 -6.01
CA ASP A 17 1.31 17.20 -6.57
C ASP A 17 2.83 17.36 -6.75
N HIS A 18 3.27 17.49 -8.01
CA HIS A 18 4.65 17.49 -8.45
C HIS A 18 5.54 18.62 -7.89
N ARG A 19 5.07 19.40 -6.93
CA ARG A 19 5.79 20.59 -6.46
C ARG A 19 6.59 20.43 -5.16
N GLN A 20 6.62 19.27 -4.51
CA GLN A 20 7.28 19.12 -3.20
C GLN A 20 8.27 17.97 -3.03
N HIS A 21 8.61 17.19 -4.05
CA HIS A 21 9.59 16.09 -3.91
C HIS A 21 10.77 16.16 -4.88
N GLU A 22 11.42 17.32 -4.97
CA GLU A 22 12.79 17.43 -5.55
C GLU A 22 13.88 17.12 -4.51
N GLN A 23 13.71 16.17 -3.61
CA GLN A 23 14.84 15.69 -2.81
C GLN A 23 15.16 14.26 -3.19
N GLY A 24 16.27 14.15 -3.96
CA GLY A 24 16.74 12.97 -4.62
C GLY A 24 16.92 11.76 -3.74
N GLU A 25 16.19 10.73 -4.04
CA GLU A 25 16.64 9.38 -3.78
C GLU A 25 17.58 8.99 -4.92
N GLN A 26 18.87 8.91 -4.61
CA GLN A 26 19.85 8.27 -5.50
C GLN A 26 19.43 6.81 -5.65
N GLY A 27 19.12 6.41 -6.89
CA GLY A 27 18.67 5.06 -7.19
C GLY A 27 19.74 4.04 -6.79
N ALA A 28 19.32 2.98 -6.10
CA ALA A 28 20.14 1.81 -5.92
C ALA A 28 20.23 1.05 -7.25
N ASP A 29 21.42 0.58 -7.62
CA ASP A 29 21.66 -0.21 -8.83
C ASP A 29 20.70 -1.41 -8.93
N GLY A 30 20.07 -1.61 -10.08
CA GLY A 30 19.24 -2.78 -10.38
C GLY A 30 17.75 -2.64 -10.06
N GLN A 31 17.19 -1.44 -10.06
CA GLN A 31 15.76 -1.22 -9.86
C GLN A 31 14.97 -1.27 -11.18
N THR A 32 13.97 -2.14 -11.23
CA THR A 32 12.97 -2.17 -12.30
C THR A 32 11.69 -1.51 -11.81
N ARG A 33 11.14 -0.56 -12.57
CA ARG A 33 9.89 0.12 -12.28
C ARG A 33 8.81 -0.26 -13.29
N HIS A 34 7.57 -0.22 -12.82
CA HIS A 34 6.41 -0.35 -13.70
C HIS A 34 5.89 1.03 -14.03
N ASP A 35 5.64 1.25 -15.30
CA ASP A 35 5.01 2.46 -15.79
C ASP A 35 3.71 2.13 -16.53
N HIS A 36 2.85 3.10 -16.65
CA HIS A 36 1.68 3.09 -17.52
C HIS A 36 1.71 4.36 -18.40
N ASP A 37 0.78 4.46 -19.36
CA ASP A 37 0.79 5.54 -20.36
C ASP A 37 0.98 6.95 -19.79
N ALA A 38 0.46 7.25 -18.60
CA ALA A 38 0.60 8.56 -17.98
C ALA A 38 1.96 8.79 -17.31
N ASP A 39 2.70 7.73 -16.97
CA ASP A 39 3.95 7.79 -16.23
C ASP A 39 5.21 7.75 -17.12
N ALA A 40 5.07 7.56 -18.44
CA ALA A 40 6.18 7.34 -19.35
C ALA A 40 7.32 8.38 -19.22
N GLU A 41 6.99 9.62 -18.88
CA GLU A 41 7.95 10.71 -18.66
C GLU A 41 8.19 11.04 -17.18
N ALA A 42 7.61 10.25 -16.26
CA ALA A 42 7.70 10.51 -14.83
C ALA A 42 9.14 10.30 -14.33
N LEU A 43 9.51 11.05 -13.28
CA LEU A 43 10.87 11.03 -12.73
C LEU A 43 11.27 9.61 -12.26
N HIS A 44 10.38 8.89 -11.61
CA HIS A 44 10.67 7.54 -11.11
C HIS A 44 10.95 6.55 -12.25
N VAL A 45 10.32 6.70 -13.43
CA VAL A 45 10.59 5.89 -14.62
C VAL A 45 11.98 6.23 -15.18
N ARG A 46 12.28 7.54 -15.29
CA ARG A 46 13.56 8.00 -15.82
C ARG A 46 14.77 7.70 -14.94
N MET A 47 14.56 7.52 -13.64
CA MET A 47 15.62 7.21 -12.66
C MET A 47 15.80 5.69 -12.45
N ALA A 48 14.91 4.85 -12.95
CA ALA A 48 15.05 3.41 -12.86
C ALA A 48 16.09 2.89 -13.87
N ASP A 49 16.75 1.80 -13.53
CA ASP A 49 17.67 1.12 -14.46
C ASP A 49 16.91 0.47 -15.62
N ASP A 50 15.73 -0.09 -15.29
CA ASP A 50 14.77 -0.64 -16.26
C ASP A 50 13.37 -0.15 -15.93
N ALA A 51 12.56 0.14 -16.96
CA ALA A 51 11.16 0.45 -16.82
C ALA A 51 10.34 -0.44 -17.78
N VAL A 52 9.28 -1.04 -17.26
CA VAL A 52 8.43 -1.95 -18.03
C VAL A 52 7.02 -1.43 -18.04
N HIS A 53 6.52 -1.13 -19.24
CA HIS A 53 5.14 -0.67 -19.44
C HIS A 53 4.13 -1.78 -19.09
N ILE A 54 3.14 -1.46 -18.24
CA ILE A 54 2.15 -2.40 -17.73
C ILE A 54 0.72 -2.18 -18.22
N GLY A 55 0.51 -1.14 -19.02
CA GLY A 55 -0.80 -0.90 -19.64
C GLY A 55 -1.25 0.56 -19.60
N PRO A 56 -2.53 0.80 -19.88
CA PRO A 56 -3.09 2.14 -19.96
C PRO A 56 -3.14 2.82 -18.59
N SER A 57 -3.41 4.12 -18.56
CA SER A 57 -3.47 4.95 -17.34
C SER A 57 -4.52 4.52 -16.31
N ALA A 58 -5.52 3.73 -16.72
CA ALA A 58 -6.53 3.22 -15.79
C ALA A 58 -5.94 2.20 -14.83
N ALA A 59 -5.94 2.51 -13.53
CA ALA A 59 -5.37 1.68 -12.47
C ALA A 59 -5.78 0.20 -12.53
N ARG A 60 -7.07 -0.06 -12.76
CA ARG A 60 -7.64 -1.42 -12.88
C ARG A 60 -7.12 -2.22 -14.08
N GLU A 61 -6.50 -1.57 -15.04
CA GLU A 61 -5.98 -2.17 -16.27
C GLU A 61 -4.44 -2.23 -16.28
N SER A 62 -3.81 -1.59 -15.31
CA SER A 62 -2.37 -1.47 -15.15
C SER A 62 -1.90 -1.91 -13.74
N TYR A 63 -1.54 -0.97 -12.89
CA TYR A 63 -0.85 -1.26 -11.62
C TYR A 63 -1.69 -1.94 -10.53
N LEU A 64 -3.01 -2.05 -10.68
CA LEU A 64 -3.84 -2.88 -9.81
C LEU A 64 -3.95 -4.34 -10.29
N VAL A 65 -3.40 -4.66 -11.46
CA VAL A 65 -3.37 -6.03 -11.97
C VAL A 65 -2.15 -6.76 -11.42
N GLY A 66 -2.24 -7.27 -10.20
CA GLY A 66 -1.12 -7.88 -9.48
C GLY A 66 -0.41 -9.01 -10.23
N GLU A 67 -1.12 -9.77 -11.07
CA GLU A 67 -0.52 -10.82 -11.92
C GLU A 67 0.51 -10.25 -12.89
N LYS A 68 0.18 -9.14 -13.56
CA LYS A 68 1.14 -8.48 -14.48
C LYS A 68 2.43 -8.12 -13.77
N ILE A 69 2.33 -7.60 -12.54
CA ILE A 69 3.50 -7.19 -11.74
C ILE A 69 4.36 -8.42 -11.39
N ILE A 70 3.74 -9.52 -10.97
CA ILE A 70 4.44 -10.76 -10.65
C ILE A 70 5.10 -11.35 -11.90
N ASP A 71 4.41 -11.37 -13.03
CA ASP A 71 4.94 -11.91 -14.29
C ASP A 71 6.14 -11.07 -14.78
N ILE A 72 6.05 -9.76 -14.70
CA ILE A 72 7.16 -8.86 -15.06
C ILE A 72 8.35 -9.08 -14.12
N ALA A 73 8.12 -9.20 -12.81
CA ALA A 73 9.21 -9.49 -11.87
C ALA A 73 9.95 -10.78 -12.26
N ARG A 74 9.22 -11.82 -12.68
CA ARG A 74 9.82 -13.07 -13.16
C ARG A 74 10.61 -12.90 -14.47
N VAL A 75 10.03 -12.17 -15.44
CA VAL A 75 10.67 -11.98 -16.76
C VAL A 75 11.91 -11.11 -16.64
N THR A 76 11.90 -10.10 -15.79
CA THR A 76 13.05 -9.22 -15.55
C THR A 76 14.10 -9.81 -14.62
N GLY A 77 13.80 -10.96 -14.00
CA GLY A 77 14.69 -11.59 -13.02
C GLY A 77 14.76 -10.81 -11.70
N ALA A 78 13.71 -10.06 -11.36
CA ALA A 78 13.61 -9.40 -10.07
C ALA A 78 13.44 -10.45 -8.96
N GLU A 79 14.08 -10.25 -7.83
CA GLU A 79 14.03 -11.14 -6.68
C GLU A 79 13.04 -10.70 -5.62
N ALA A 80 12.64 -9.39 -5.66
CA ALA A 80 11.77 -8.79 -4.67
C ALA A 80 10.77 -7.81 -5.29
N ILE A 81 9.62 -7.65 -4.62
CA ILE A 81 8.63 -6.62 -4.94
C ILE A 81 8.44 -5.72 -3.74
N HIS A 82 8.68 -4.41 -3.93
CA HIS A 82 8.31 -3.36 -2.99
C HIS A 82 7.03 -2.70 -3.48
N PRO A 83 5.91 -2.80 -2.76
CA PRO A 83 4.60 -2.36 -3.26
C PRO A 83 4.36 -0.85 -3.20
N GLY A 84 5.33 -0.07 -2.71
CA GLY A 84 5.08 1.33 -2.41
C GLY A 84 4.18 1.52 -1.18
N TYR A 85 3.22 2.42 -1.27
CA TYR A 85 2.21 2.68 -0.24
C TYR A 85 0.81 2.80 -0.87
N GLY A 86 -0.24 2.48 -0.08
CA GLY A 86 -1.61 2.40 -0.59
C GLY A 86 -1.83 1.24 -1.58
N PHE A 87 -3.02 1.13 -2.14
CA PHE A 87 -3.38 0.16 -3.18
C PHE A 87 -2.90 -1.28 -2.88
N LEU A 88 -2.02 -1.84 -3.70
CA LEU A 88 -1.55 -3.21 -3.53
C LEU A 88 -0.69 -3.41 -2.28
N SER A 89 -0.12 -2.36 -1.67
CA SER A 89 0.60 -2.48 -0.40
C SER A 89 -0.31 -2.84 0.77
N GLU A 90 -1.60 -2.57 0.64
CA GLU A 90 -2.64 -2.89 1.62
C GLU A 90 -3.42 -4.16 1.24
N ASN A 91 -2.99 -4.88 0.20
CA ASN A 91 -3.64 -6.08 -0.29
C ASN A 91 -2.92 -7.36 0.20
N ALA A 92 -3.50 -8.02 1.20
CA ALA A 92 -2.93 -9.23 1.79
C ALA A 92 -2.86 -10.40 0.79
N GLU A 93 -3.82 -10.51 -0.14
CA GLU A 93 -3.84 -11.55 -1.16
C GLU A 93 -2.70 -11.34 -2.15
N PHE A 94 -2.47 -10.10 -2.60
CA PHE A 94 -1.35 -9.79 -3.47
C PHE A 94 -0.01 -10.12 -2.80
N ALA A 95 0.18 -9.72 -1.54
CA ALA A 95 1.38 -10.05 -0.77
C ALA A 95 1.60 -11.57 -0.67
N ALA A 96 0.53 -12.34 -0.41
CA ALA A 96 0.59 -13.80 -0.38
C ALA A 96 0.96 -14.41 -1.73
N ARG A 97 0.43 -13.85 -2.84
CA ARG A 97 0.75 -14.31 -4.20
C ARG A 97 2.20 -14.02 -4.58
N VAL A 98 2.74 -12.86 -4.21
CA VAL A 98 4.16 -12.52 -4.40
C VAL A 98 5.05 -13.57 -3.71
N ILE A 99 4.77 -13.86 -2.43
CA ILE A 99 5.50 -14.87 -1.66
C ILE A 99 5.36 -16.26 -2.29
N SER A 100 4.15 -16.66 -2.71
CA SER A 100 3.89 -17.95 -3.37
C SER A 100 4.58 -18.06 -4.73
N ALA A 101 4.87 -16.94 -5.38
CA ALA A 101 5.63 -16.88 -6.62
C ALA A 101 7.15 -17.07 -6.42
N GLY A 102 7.61 -17.21 -5.17
CA GLY A 102 9.02 -17.33 -4.81
C GLY A 102 9.77 -15.98 -4.76
N LEU A 103 9.04 -14.87 -4.80
CA LEU A 103 9.60 -13.53 -4.71
C LEU A 103 9.59 -13.02 -3.27
N VAL A 104 10.55 -12.17 -2.93
CA VAL A 104 10.58 -11.49 -1.63
C VAL A 104 9.56 -10.36 -1.63
N TRP A 105 8.62 -10.41 -0.70
CA TRP A 105 7.70 -9.32 -0.42
C TRP A 105 8.36 -8.32 0.55
N VAL A 106 8.58 -7.08 0.10
CA VAL A 106 9.16 -6.01 0.93
C VAL A 106 8.03 -5.22 1.57
N GLY A 107 7.54 -5.75 2.68
CA GLY A 107 6.40 -5.16 3.41
C GLY A 107 5.94 -6.02 4.58
N PRO A 108 4.84 -5.64 5.27
CA PRO A 108 4.27 -6.43 6.33
C PRO A 108 3.79 -7.79 5.80
N ASN A 109 3.80 -8.83 6.64
CA ASN A 109 3.25 -10.12 6.24
C ASN A 109 1.73 -10.04 5.96
N PRO A 110 1.17 -10.94 5.13
CA PRO A 110 -0.26 -10.91 4.76
C PRO A 110 -1.21 -10.91 5.96
N ALA A 111 -0.88 -11.64 7.04
CA ALA A 111 -1.71 -11.67 8.24
C ALA A 111 -1.76 -10.31 8.95
N SER A 112 -0.62 -9.60 9.01
CA SER A 112 -0.55 -8.25 9.57
C SER A 112 -1.33 -7.25 8.71
N ILE A 113 -1.24 -7.35 7.37
CA ILE A 113 -2.03 -6.49 6.47
C ILE A 113 -3.53 -6.70 6.72
N THR A 114 -3.98 -7.95 6.81
CA THR A 114 -5.37 -8.28 7.10
C THR A 114 -5.81 -7.74 8.47
N ALA A 115 -5.01 -7.97 9.51
CA ALA A 115 -5.33 -7.55 10.88
C ALA A 115 -5.44 -6.03 11.03
N MET A 116 -4.65 -5.28 10.27
CA MET A 116 -4.61 -3.82 10.30
C MET A 116 -5.49 -3.15 9.23
N GLY A 117 -6.07 -3.93 8.34
CA GLY A 117 -6.85 -3.41 7.19
C GLY A 117 -8.18 -2.76 7.57
N LEU A 118 -8.80 -3.17 8.67
CA LEU A 118 -10.02 -2.58 9.20
C LEU A 118 -9.72 -1.73 10.43
N LYS A 119 -10.17 -0.47 10.42
CA LYS A 119 -9.82 0.53 11.45
C LYS A 119 -10.28 0.13 12.86
N ASP A 120 -11.45 -0.48 12.98
CA ASP A 120 -12.01 -0.96 14.24
C ASP A 120 -11.25 -2.17 14.79
N ALA A 121 -11.01 -3.17 13.95
CA ALA A 121 -10.25 -4.36 14.29
C ALA A 121 -8.79 -4.01 14.66
N ALA A 122 -8.15 -3.16 13.88
CA ALA A 122 -6.80 -2.66 14.16
C ALA A 122 -6.73 -1.96 15.54
N LYS A 123 -7.71 -1.10 15.83
CA LYS A 123 -7.77 -0.37 17.08
C LYS A 123 -7.99 -1.29 18.29
N GLN A 124 -8.88 -2.29 18.16
CA GLN A 124 -9.09 -3.30 19.19
C GLN A 124 -7.81 -4.13 19.44
N LEU A 125 -7.12 -4.53 18.38
CA LEU A 125 -5.86 -5.25 18.48
C LEU A 125 -4.79 -4.43 19.23
N MET A 126 -4.67 -3.14 18.91
CA MET A 126 -3.75 -2.23 19.60
C MET A 126 -4.09 -2.05 21.08
N GLN A 127 -5.38 -1.91 21.42
CA GLN A 127 -5.82 -1.84 22.81
C GLN A 127 -5.46 -3.12 23.59
N GLN A 128 -5.69 -4.29 22.99
CA GLN A 128 -5.33 -5.58 23.60
C GLN A 128 -3.84 -5.73 23.82
N ALA A 129 -3.03 -5.15 22.92
CA ALA A 129 -1.57 -5.10 23.03
C ALA A 129 -1.06 -4.03 24.01
N GLY A 130 -1.93 -3.28 24.69
CA GLY A 130 -1.56 -2.22 25.62
C GLY A 130 -1.05 -0.94 24.95
N VAL A 131 -1.24 -0.81 23.63
CA VAL A 131 -0.86 0.40 22.89
C VAL A 131 -1.95 1.46 23.08
N PRO A 132 -1.61 2.69 23.49
CA PRO A 132 -2.57 3.78 23.63
C PRO A 132 -3.28 4.09 22.30
N VAL A 133 -4.60 4.16 22.34
CA VAL A 133 -5.42 4.53 21.17
C VAL A 133 -6.33 5.69 21.52
N THR A 134 -6.70 6.47 20.50
CA THR A 134 -7.70 7.54 20.68
C THR A 134 -9.02 6.95 21.20
N PRO A 135 -9.69 7.54 22.21
CA PRO A 135 -11.03 7.13 22.63
C PRO A 135 -11.99 7.05 21.44
N GLY A 136 -12.91 6.12 21.47
CA GLY A 136 -13.90 5.97 20.41
C GLY A 136 -14.72 4.72 20.51
N TYR A 137 -15.90 4.73 19.92
CA TYR A 137 -16.79 3.59 19.81
C TYR A 137 -16.44 2.76 18.55
N MET A 138 -16.38 1.44 18.71
CA MET A 138 -16.01 0.48 17.64
C MET A 138 -16.97 -0.71 17.59
N GLY A 139 -18.16 -0.56 18.17
CA GLY A 139 -19.14 -1.63 18.23
C GLY A 139 -20.02 -1.70 16.98
N SER A 140 -20.80 -2.76 16.88
CA SER A 140 -21.70 -3.03 15.74
C SER A 140 -23.03 -2.26 15.82
N ASN A 141 -23.41 -1.74 16.99
CA ASN A 141 -24.65 -0.98 17.12
C ASN A 141 -24.52 0.38 16.43
N GLN A 142 -25.32 0.59 15.38
CA GLN A 142 -25.32 1.82 14.57
C GLN A 142 -26.58 2.67 14.75
N ASP A 143 -27.36 2.40 15.81
CA ASP A 143 -28.51 3.24 16.16
C ASP A 143 -28.07 4.66 16.50
N ALA A 144 -28.72 5.66 15.92
CA ALA A 144 -28.31 7.05 16.06
C ALA A 144 -28.37 7.55 17.51
N GLY A 145 -29.40 7.15 18.26
CA GLY A 145 -29.54 7.50 19.66
C GLY A 145 -28.46 6.88 20.53
N PHE A 146 -28.12 5.62 20.25
CA PHE A 146 -27.03 4.93 20.92
C PHE A 146 -25.67 5.59 20.60
N LEU A 147 -25.41 5.92 19.34
CA LEU A 147 -24.18 6.60 18.92
C LEU A 147 -24.03 7.99 19.55
N ALA A 148 -25.15 8.73 19.71
CA ALA A 148 -25.13 10.01 20.42
C ALA A 148 -24.67 9.84 21.88
N ILE A 149 -25.18 8.84 22.58
CA ILE A 149 -24.76 8.53 23.98
C ILE A 149 -23.26 8.18 24.02
N GLN A 150 -22.75 7.42 23.04
CA GLN A 150 -21.33 7.13 22.95
C GLN A 150 -20.49 8.37 22.69
N ALA A 151 -20.96 9.26 21.84
CA ALA A 151 -20.30 10.53 21.55
C ALA A 151 -20.24 11.44 22.78
N ASP A 152 -21.33 11.52 23.56
CA ASP A 152 -21.38 12.25 24.83
C ASP A 152 -20.36 11.69 25.85
N GLY A 153 -20.23 10.37 25.91
CA GLY A 153 -19.27 9.70 26.78
C GLY A 153 -17.80 9.91 26.37
N ILE A 154 -17.52 10.07 25.08
CA ILE A 154 -16.17 10.35 24.56
C ILE A 154 -15.82 11.83 24.77
N GLY A 155 -16.80 12.73 24.63
CA GLY A 155 -16.64 14.18 24.68
C GLY A 155 -16.45 14.80 23.29
N TYR A 156 -17.09 15.95 23.09
CA TYR A 156 -17.02 16.68 21.82
C TYR A 156 -15.75 17.57 21.73
N PRO A 157 -15.21 17.77 20.49
CA PRO A 157 -15.72 17.30 19.20
C PRO A 157 -15.42 15.83 18.92
N VAL A 158 -16.35 15.11 18.26
CA VAL A 158 -16.16 13.74 17.80
C VAL A 158 -16.06 13.66 16.28
N LEU A 159 -15.32 12.69 15.77
CA LEU A 159 -15.18 12.39 14.35
C LEU A 159 -15.85 11.06 14.02
N ILE A 160 -16.83 11.10 13.10
CA ILE A 160 -17.48 9.91 12.57
C ILE A 160 -16.70 9.45 11.33
N LYS A 161 -16.27 8.19 11.33
CA LYS A 161 -15.50 7.61 10.23
C LYS A 161 -16.17 6.33 9.73
N ALA A 162 -16.17 6.12 8.40
CA ALA A 162 -16.50 4.82 7.84
C ALA A 162 -15.49 3.76 8.32
N VAL A 163 -15.97 2.54 8.58
CA VAL A 163 -15.13 1.40 9.00
C VAL A 163 -14.15 1.04 7.89
N ALA A 164 -14.65 0.91 6.65
CA ALA A 164 -13.86 0.70 5.45
C ALA A 164 -13.87 1.95 4.57
N GLY A 165 -12.73 2.31 4.00
CA GLY A 165 -12.58 3.47 3.11
C GLY A 165 -11.29 4.22 3.34
N GLY A 166 -10.82 4.90 2.29
CA GLY A 166 -9.65 5.77 2.33
C GLY A 166 -9.89 7.03 3.17
N GLY A 167 -8.82 7.62 3.70
CA GLY A 167 -8.90 8.88 4.43
C GLY A 167 -9.44 10.02 3.57
N GLY A 168 -10.24 10.91 4.18
CA GLY A 168 -10.68 12.14 3.51
C GLY A 168 -12.01 12.06 2.75
N LYS A 169 -12.79 11.00 2.92
CA LYS A 169 -14.18 10.92 2.43
C LYS A 169 -15.14 10.95 3.60
#